data_b5981edf4cd044852f73a7bd13d483d9
#
_entry.id   b5981edf4cd044852f73a7bd13d483d9
#
_cell.length_a   1.000
_cell.length_b   1.000
_cell.length_c   1.000
_cell.angle_alpha   90.00
_cell.angle_beta   90.00
_cell.angle_gamma   90.00
#
_symmetry.space_group_name_H-M   'P 1'
#
loop_
_entity.id
_entity.type
_entity.pdbx_description
1 polymer ?
#
loop_
_entity_poly.entity_id
_entity_poly.type
_entity_poly.pdbx_seq_one_letter_code
_entity_poly.pdbx_strand_id
1 'polypeptide(L)'
;MLGGLVGTLWETILNLCRGRGFVFCNGSILTPFNFVYGVGALVIIACLRNQTKWWGVYLIGAVGGGVVEYLLNFLEEKILGTRSWNYTGKFLNINGRTTLIYMAFWGLLCLAVIFLVYKPLNRWLDMIPPETMKIIAIVMATIILCDFMITVSTLIRYAGRNAGRAALTHAGQLIDRLCDDAF
;
A
#
# COMPACT_ATOMS: atom_id res chain seq x y z
N MET A 1 -4.66 3.44 -8.26
CA MET A 1 -4.03 4.76 -8.23
C MET A 1 -4.51 5.63 -7.07
N LEU A 2 -5.80 6.00 -7.00
CA LEU A 2 -6.29 6.88 -5.92
C LEU A 2 -5.95 6.36 -4.52
N GLY A 3 -6.06 5.04 -4.27
CA GLY A 3 -5.64 4.44 -3.01
C GLY A 3 -4.16 4.69 -2.66
N GLY A 4 -3.27 4.60 -3.65
CA GLY A 4 -1.85 4.89 -3.47
C GLY A 4 -1.57 6.37 -3.17
N LEU A 5 -2.27 7.29 -3.85
CA LEU A 5 -2.16 8.73 -3.57
C LEU A 5 -2.67 9.08 -2.16
N VAL A 6 -3.83 8.54 -1.78
CA VAL A 6 -4.38 8.73 -0.43
C VAL A 6 -3.42 8.17 0.63
N GLY A 7 -2.80 7.03 0.37
CA GLY A 7 -1.80 6.44 1.25
C GLY A 7 -0.57 7.34 1.44
N THR A 8 -0.03 7.89 0.37
CA THR A 8 1.09 8.84 0.43
C THR A 8 0.74 10.09 1.23
N LEU A 9 -0.44 10.68 0.99
CA LEU A 9 -0.91 11.83 1.75
C LEU A 9 -1.07 11.49 3.24
N TRP A 10 -1.65 10.34 3.54
CA TRP A 10 -1.83 9.87 4.92
C TRP A 10 -0.50 9.71 5.66
N GLU A 11 0.46 9.02 5.07
CA GLU A 11 1.80 8.83 5.68
C GLU A 11 2.53 10.18 5.87
N THR A 12 2.42 11.08 4.88
CA THR A 12 3.01 12.43 4.97
C THR A 12 2.41 13.22 6.12
N ILE A 13 1.07 13.20 6.28
CA ILE A 13 0.36 13.86 7.39
C ILE A 13 0.76 13.22 8.72
N LEU A 14 0.81 11.88 8.81
CA LEU A 14 1.21 11.19 10.03
C LEU A 14 2.64 11.57 10.47
N ASN A 15 3.59 11.66 9.55
CA ASN A 15 4.95 12.06 9.86
C ASN A 15 5.01 13.51 10.34
N LEU A 16 4.24 14.39 9.72
CA LEU A 16 4.12 15.79 10.18
C LEU A 16 3.55 15.86 11.61
N CYS A 17 2.48 15.11 11.89
CA CYS A 17 1.87 15.05 13.22
C CYS A 17 2.80 14.44 14.28
N ARG A 18 3.72 13.56 13.89
CA ARG A 18 4.73 12.96 14.78
C ARG A 18 5.96 13.86 15.01
N GLY A 19 5.96 15.08 14.47
CA GLY A 19 7.05 16.02 14.61
C GLY A 19 8.33 15.66 13.84
N ARG A 20 8.24 14.74 12.85
CA ARG A 20 9.38 14.34 12.01
C ARG A 20 9.66 15.30 10.86
N GLY A 21 8.92 16.43 10.78
CA GLY A 21 8.99 17.37 9.67
C GLY A 21 8.17 16.94 8.47
N PHE A 22 8.20 17.76 7.42
CA PHE A 22 7.54 17.44 6.15
C PHE A 22 8.41 16.47 5.36
N VAL A 23 8.05 15.19 5.38
CA VAL A 23 8.68 14.15 4.57
C VAL A 23 7.61 13.60 3.63
N PHE A 24 7.83 13.70 2.33
CA PHE A 24 6.93 13.17 1.32
C PHE A 24 7.13 11.66 1.22
N CYS A 25 6.21 10.91 1.82
CA CYS A 25 6.31 9.45 1.96
C CYS A 25 5.69 8.73 0.76
N ASN A 26 6.32 8.85 -0.41
CA ASN A 26 5.95 8.04 -1.57
C ASN A 26 6.58 6.63 -1.45
N GLY A 27 5.84 5.62 -1.88
CA GLY A 27 6.34 4.24 -1.94
C GLY A 27 6.93 3.88 -3.30
N SER A 28 7.20 4.87 -4.16
CA SER A 28 7.75 4.71 -5.49
C SER A 28 8.67 5.89 -5.86
N ILE A 29 9.50 5.72 -6.89
CA ILE A 29 10.55 6.69 -7.26
C ILE A 29 10.02 7.77 -8.19
N LEU A 30 9.24 7.40 -9.21
CA LEU A 30 8.78 8.32 -10.25
C LEU A 30 7.44 8.96 -9.94
N THR A 31 6.57 8.27 -9.24
CA THR A 31 5.20 8.72 -8.99
C THR A 31 4.94 8.88 -7.48
N PRO A 32 3.99 9.74 -7.11
CA PRO A 32 3.61 9.90 -5.71
C PRO A 32 2.70 8.78 -5.22
N PHE A 33 2.87 7.54 -5.71
CA PHE A 33 2.02 6.42 -5.35
C PHE A 33 2.67 5.52 -4.33
N ASN A 34 1.92 5.19 -3.30
CA ASN A 34 2.27 4.11 -2.40
C ASN A 34 1.60 2.82 -2.87
N PHE A 35 2.40 1.89 -3.39
CA PHE A 35 1.92 0.63 -3.95
C PHE A 35 1.17 -0.23 -2.92
N VAL A 36 1.61 -0.21 -1.66
CA VAL A 36 0.99 -1.01 -0.58
C VAL A 36 -0.47 -0.60 -0.39
N TYR A 37 -0.72 0.71 -0.30
CA TYR A 37 -2.09 1.25 -0.17
C TYR A 37 -2.91 1.05 -1.44
N GLY A 38 -2.26 1.14 -2.62
CA GLY A 38 -2.89 0.87 -3.90
C GLY A 38 -3.40 -0.57 -4.01
N VAL A 39 -2.53 -1.53 -3.69
CA VAL A 39 -2.88 -2.96 -3.68
C VAL A 39 -3.92 -3.25 -2.60
N GLY A 40 -3.76 -2.71 -1.39
CA GLY A 40 -4.73 -2.84 -0.31
C GLY A 40 -6.14 -2.37 -0.72
N ALA A 41 -6.23 -1.19 -1.36
CA ALA A 41 -7.51 -0.68 -1.87
C ALA A 41 -8.12 -1.59 -2.95
N LEU A 42 -7.30 -2.14 -3.87
CA LEU A 42 -7.77 -3.08 -4.89
C LEU A 42 -8.33 -4.37 -4.27
N VAL A 43 -7.65 -4.93 -3.28
CA VAL A 43 -8.11 -6.12 -2.55
C VAL A 43 -9.43 -5.83 -1.84
N ILE A 44 -9.54 -4.72 -1.12
CA ILE A 44 -10.78 -4.29 -0.44
C ILE A 44 -11.92 -4.18 -1.47
N ILE A 45 -11.70 -3.49 -2.59
CA ILE A 45 -12.71 -3.30 -3.62
C ILE A 45 -13.09 -4.65 -4.25
N ALA A 46 -12.11 -5.48 -4.61
CA ALA A 46 -12.38 -6.79 -5.22
C ALA A 46 -13.23 -7.69 -4.33
N CYS A 47 -12.95 -7.71 -3.03
CA CYS A 47 -13.68 -8.55 -2.07
C CYS A 47 -15.03 -7.98 -1.65
N LEU A 48 -15.17 -6.65 -1.57
CA LEU A 48 -16.30 -6.01 -0.89
C LEU A 48 -17.21 -5.16 -1.79
N ARG A 49 -16.85 -4.89 -3.05
CA ARG A 49 -17.63 -4.01 -3.95
C ARG A 49 -19.09 -4.44 -4.14
N ASN A 50 -19.36 -5.74 -4.09
CA ASN A 50 -20.70 -6.31 -4.27
C ASN A 50 -21.52 -6.32 -2.97
N GLN A 51 -20.90 -5.99 -1.84
CA GLN A 51 -21.61 -5.92 -0.56
C GLN A 51 -22.48 -4.67 -0.50
N THR A 52 -23.76 -4.87 -0.20
CA THR A 52 -24.72 -3.76 -0.08
C THR A 52 -24.96 -3.34 1.35
N LYS A 53 -24.83 -4.28 2.28
CA LYS A 53 -25.09 -4.04 3.71
C LYS A 53 -23.82 -3.54 4.39
N TRP A 54 -23.90 -2.40 5.05
CA TRP A 54 -22.76 -1.77 5.73
C TRP A 54 -22.13 -2.67 6.80
N TRP A 55 -22.93 -3.39 7.59
CA TRP A 55 -22.43 -4.31 8.60
C TRP A 55 -21.64 -5.49 8.00
N GLY A 56 -22.06 -5.96 6.80
CA GLY A 56 -21.31 -7.00 6.07
C GLY A 56 -19.93 -6.51 5.66
N VAL A 57 -19.83 -5.29 5.10
CA VAL A 57 -18.55 -4.65 4.77
C VAL A 57 -17.69 -4.49 6.02
N TYR A 58 -18.29 -4.02 7.12
CA TYR A 58 -17.58 -3.85 8.38
C TYR A 58 -17.02 -5.15 8.93
N LEU A 59 -17.85 -6.18 9.07
CA LEU A 59 -17.42 -7.47 9.65
C LEU A 59 -16.38 -8.18 8.79
N ILE A 60 -16.62 -8.26 7.48
CA ILE A 60 -15.65 -8.89 6.55
C ILE A 60 -14.35 -8.08 6.54
N GLY A 61 -14.42 -6.76 6.54
CA GLY A 61 -13.25 -5.89 6.61
C GLY A 61 -12.47 -6.02 7.92
N ALA A 62 -13.17 -6.07 9.05
CA ALA A 62 -12.56 -6.22 10.37
C ALA A 62 -11.83 -7.57 10.50
N VAL A 63 -12.51 -8.66 10.17
CA VAL A 63 -11.93 -10.00 10.27
C VAL A 63 -10.84 -10.18 9.20
N GLY A 64 -11.11 -9.83 7.96
CA GLY A 64 -10.18 -9.97 6.85
C GLY A 64 -8.91 -9.12 7.06
N GLY A 65 -9.06 -7.86 7.48
CA GLY A 65 -7.94 -6.99 7.80
C GLY A 65 -7.08 -7.54 8.93
N GLY A 66 -7.70 -8.03 10.01
CA GLY A 66 -7.00 -8.67 11.11
C GLY A 66 -6.25 -9.95 10.70
N VAL A 67 -6.86 -10.77 9.84
CA VAL A 67 -6.20 -11.98 9.29
C VAL A 67 -4.99 -11.59 8.44
N VAL A 68 -5.13 -10.61 7.55
CA VAL A 68 -4.01 -10.13 6.71
C VAL A 68 -2.89 -9.57 7.58
N GLU A 69 -3.20 -8.72 8.57
CA GLU A 69 -2.22 -8.16 9.49
C GLU A 69 -1.48 -9.25 10.27
N TYR A 70 -2.21 -10.24 10.78
CA TYR A 70 -1.64 -11.39 11.47
C TYR A 70 -0.70 -12.20 10.57
N LEU A 71 -1.15 -12.53 9.35
CA LEU A 71 -0.38 -13.35 8.41
C LEU A 71 0.88 -12.62 7.93
N LEU A 72 0.80 -11.33 7.63
CA LEU A 72 1.95 -10.53 7.21
C LEU A 72 3.02 -10.51 8.31
N ASN A 73 2.64 -10.23 9.55
CA ASN A 73 3.58 -10.24 10.67
C ASN A 73 4.17 -11.63 10.94
N PHE A 74 3.36 -12.69 10.78
CA PHE A 74 3.83 -14.07 10.91
C PHE A 74 4.85 -14.44 9.83
N LEU A 75 4.56 -14.10 8.58
CA LEU A 75 5.46 -14.37 7.44
C LEU A 75 6.75 -13.55 7.55
N GLU A 76 6.64 -12.29 7.92
CA GLU A 76 7.80 -11.42 8.16
C GLU A 76 8.75 -12.02 9.19
N GLU A 77 8.23 -12.44 10.33
CA GLU A 77 9.04 -13.09 11.36
C GLU A 77 9.68 -14.39 10.88
N LYS A 78 8.94 -15.20 10.09
CA LYS A 78 9.46 -16.47 9.57
C LYS A 78 10.53 -16.29 8.50
N ILE A 79 10.40 -15.27 7.65
CA ILE A 79 11.29 -15.05 6.49
C ILE A 79 12.48 -14.15 6.88
N LEU A 80 12.21 -13.08 7.63
CA LEU A 80 13.21 -12.05 7.94
C LEU A 80 13.74 -12.12 9.37
N GLY A 81 13.13 -12.93 10.25
CA GLY A 81 13.51 -13.00 11.66
C GLY A 81 13.16 -11.76 12.47
N THR A 82 12.44 -10.81 11.90
CA THR A 82 12.06 -9.53 12.52
C THR A 82 10.56 -9.32 12.46
N ARG A 83 10.05 -8.36 13.25
CA ARG A 83 8.63 -7.95 13.24
C ARG A 83 8.56 -6.44 13.08
N SER A 84 7.87 -5.96 12.05
CA SER A 84 7.62 -4.54 11.83
C SER A 84 6.74 -3.92 12.93
N TRP A 85 5.89 -4.72 13.57
CA TRP A 85 5.08 -4.31 14.71
C TRP A 85 4.91 -5.43 15.73
N ASN A 86 4.70 -5.04 16.97
CA ASN A 86 4.45 -5.97 18.07
C ASN A 86 3.41 -5.38 19.03
N TYR A 87 2.29 -6.06 19.15
CA TYR A 87 1.19 -5.69 20.05
C TYR A 87 1.15 -6.49 21.34
N THR A 88 2.20 -7.22 21.66
CA THR A 88 2.30 -7.94 22.97
C THR A 88 2.06 -6.96 24.11
N GLY A 89 1.18 -7.32 25.04
CA GLY A 89 0.78 -6.45 26.16
C GLY A 89 -0.35 -5.46 25.83
N LYS A 90 -0.77 -5.33 24.58
CA LYS A 90 -1.96 -4.56 24.22
C LYS A 90 -3.23 -5.33 24.57
N PHE A 91 -4.28 -4.59 24.96
CA PHE A 91 -5.59 -5.17 25.26
C PHE A 91 -6.17 -5.94 24.08
N LEU A 92 -6.66 -7.16 24.32
CA LEU A 92 -7.23 -8.05 23.29
C LEU A 92 -6.30 -8.28 22.08
N ASN A 93 -4.99 -8.39 22.31
CA ASN A 93 -4.08 -8.81 21.26
C ASN A 93 -4.18 -10.30 20.96
N ILE A 94 -3.91 -10.67 19.73
CA ILE A 94 -3.84 -12.05 19.25
C ILE A 94 -2.38 -12.36 18.91
N ASN A 95 -1.70 -13.09 19.82
CA ASN A 95 -0.28 -13.46 19.71
C ASN A 95 0.68 -12.27 19.46
N GLY A 96 0.30 -11.06 19.89
CA GLY A 96 1.07 -9.84 19.65
C GLY A 96 1.09 -9.38 18.19
N ARG A 97 0.32 -10.01 17.27
CA ARG A 97 0.38 -9.75 15.82
C ARG A 97 -0.74 -8.85 15.33
N THR A 98 -1.90 -8.91 15.95
CA THR A 98 -3.03 -8.00 15.74
C THR A 98 -3.81 -7.81 17.03
N THR A 99 -4.78 -6.89 17.06
CA THR A 99 -5.69 -6.68 18.19
C THR A 99 -7.12 -6.50 17.71
N LEU A 100 -8.11 -6.80 18.55
CA LEU A 100 -9.51 -6.53 18.19
C LEU A 100 -9.77 -5.05 17.90
N ILE A 101 -9.03 -4.14 18.53
CA ILE A 101 -9.14 -2.71 18.27
C ILE A 101 -8.69 -2.39 16.84
N TYR A 102 -7.55 -2.91 16.38
CA TYR A 102 -7.08 -2.70 15.01
C TYR A 102 -7.96 -3.41 13.99
N MET A 103 -8.50 -4.60 14.33
CA MET A 103 -9.51 -5.25 13.49
C MET A 103 -10.74 -4.35 13.30
N ALA A 104 -11.24 -3.72 14.37
CA ALA A 104 -12.34 -2.77 14.27
C ALA A 104 -11.99 -1.56 13.38
N PHE A 105 -10.77 -1.03 13.46
CA PHE A 105 -10.28 0.02 12.56
C PHE A 105 -10.23 -0.45 11.10
N TRP A 106 -9.81 -1.68 10.83
CA TRP A 106 -9.85 -2.25 9.48
C TRP A 106 -11.28 -2.30 8.93
N GLY A 107 -12.25 -2.66 9.77
CA GLY A 107 -13.67 -2.61 9.41
C GLY A 107 -14.14 -1.20 9.04
N LEU A 108 -13.79 -0.20 9.84
CA LEU A 108 -14.10 1.22 9.56
C LEU A 108 -13.42 1.71 8.27
N LEU A 109 -12.17 1.34 8.07
CA LEU A 109 -11.44 1.67 6.83
C LEU A 109 -12.13 1.08 5.61
N CYS A 110 -12.57 -0.18 5.67
CA CYS A 110 -13.32 -0.82 4.58
C CYS A 110 -14.65 -0.11 4.30
N LEU A 111 -15.38 0.33 5.33
CA LEU A 111 -16.57 1.15 5.15
C LEU A 111 -16.25 2.46 4.42
N ALA A 112 -15.22 3.17 4.86
CA ALA A 112 -14.80 4.41 4.23
C ALA A 112 -14.40 4.18 2.75
N VAL A 113 -13.58 3.18 2.47
CA VAL A 113 -13.15 2.86 1.09
C VAL A 113 -14.34 2.49 0.21
N ILE A 114 -15.26 1.65 0.67
CA ILE A 114 -16.39 1.18 -0.16
C ILE A 114 -17.47 2.26 -0.33
N PHE A 115 -17.89 2.91 0.75
CA PHE A 115 -19.07 3.79 0.70
C PHE A 115 -18.70 5.25 0.42
N LEU A 116 -17.57 5.75 0.91
CA LEU A 116 -17.19 7.14 0.72
C LEU A 116 -16.28 7.36 -0.49
N VAL A 117 -15.53 6.32 -0.93
CA VAL A 117 -14.60 6.46 -2.05
C VAL A 117 -15.09 5.68 -3.27
N TYR A 118 -15.17 4.36 -3.18
CA TYR A 118 -15.42 3.51 -4.34
C TYR A 118 -16.79 3.77 -4.99
N LYS A 119 -17.89 3.76 -4.23
CA LYS A 119 -19.22 3.93 -4.82
C LYS A 119 -19.45 5.29 -5.45
N PRO A 120 -19.10 6.44 -4.82
CA PRO A 120 -19.18 7.73 -5.47
C PRO A 120 -18.27 7.84 -6.69
N LEU A 121 -17.01 7.37 -6.57
CA LEU A 121 -16.05 7.40 -7.67
C LEU A 121 -16.54 6.58 -8.86
N ASN A 122 -17.06 5.38 -8.64
CA ASN A 122 -17.57 4.53 -9.72
C ASN A 122 -18.69 5.21 -10.50
N ARG A 123 -19.62 5.91 -9.82
CA ARG A 123 -20.66 6.69 -10.48
C ARG A 123 -20.10 7.78 -11.39
N TRP A 124 -18.98 8.41 -11.00
CA TRP A 124 -18.32 9.43 -11.82
C TRP A 124 -17.58 8.79 -13.01
N LEU A 125 -16.94 7.65 -12.79
CA LEU A 125 -16.26 6.90 -13.84
C LEU A 125 -17.24 6.37 -14.89
N ASP A 126 -18.45 5.97 -14.48
CA ASP A 126 -19.52 5.51 -15.38
C ASP A 126 -20.02 6.62 -16.33
N MET A 127 -19.73 7.90 -16.04
CA MET A 127 -20.04 9.04 -16.92
C MET A 127 -19.02 9.21 -18.07
N ILE A 128 -17.87 8.56 -17.98
CA ILE A 128 -16.80 8.64 -19.00
C ILE A 128 -17.08 7.60 -20.08
N PRO A 129 -16.99 7.97 -21.39
CA PRO A 129 -17.16 7.01 -22.48
C PRO A 129 -16.22 5.80 -22.33
N PRO A 130 -16.69 4.57 -22.59
CA PRO A 130 -15.90 3.35 -22.37
C PRO A 130 -14.55 3.33 -23.09
N GLU A 131 -14.50 3.86 -24.30
CA GLU A 131 -13.25 3.90 -25.08
C GLU A 131 -12.22 4.86 -24.45
N THR A 132 -12.66 6.02 -23.99
CA THR A 132 -11.81 6.98 -23.28
C THR A 132 -11.31 6.36 -21.97
N MET A 133 -12.19 5.70 -21.20
CA MET A 133 -11.83 5.01 -19.97
C MET A 133 -10.79 3.92 -20.23
N LYS A 134 -10.93 3.14 -21.29
CA LYS A 134 -9.97 2.11 -21.70
C LYS A 134 -8.58 2.69 -21.99
N ILE A 135 -8.52 3.80 -22.73
CA ILE A 135 -7.26 4.49 -23.03
C ILE A 135 -6.61 4.98 -21.73
N ILE A 136 -7.38 5.67 -20.88
CA ILE A 136 -6.90 6.15 -19.57
C ILE A 136 -6.35 4.98 -18.74
N ALA A 137 -7.10 3.86 -18.66
CA ALA A 137 -6.68 2.70 -17.89
C ALA A 137 -5.37 2.09 -18.40
N ILE A 138 -5.19 1.98 -19.73
CA ILE A 138 -3.97 1.46 -20.34
C ILE A 138 -2.78 2.38 -20.03
N VAL A 139 -2.93 3.69 -20.27
CA VAL A 139 -1.87 4.68 -20.02
C VAL A 139 -1.45 4.64 -18.55
N MET A 140 -2.43 4.67 -17.66
CA MET A 140 -2.16 4.64 -16.21
C MET A 140 -1.54 3.33 -15.74
N ALA A 141 -1.98 2.19 -16.27
CA ALA A 141 -1.38 0.89 -15.98
C ALA A 141 0.08 0.82 -16.47
N THR A 142 0.37 1.37 -17.64
CA THR A 142 1.74 1.43 -18.18
C THR A 142 2.65 2.28 -17.29
N ILE A 143 2.21 3.46 -16.88
CA ILE A 143 2.98 4.34 -15.98
C ILE A 143 3.28 3.63 -14.66
N ILE A 144 2.26 3.02 -14.02
CA ILE A 144 2.42 2.29 -12.76
C ILE A 144 3.39 1.12 -12.92
N LEU A 145 3.27 0.36 -14.00
CA LEU A 145 4.15 -0.79 -14.27
C LEU A 145 5.60 -0.35 -14.45
N CYS A 146 5.85 0.71 -15.23
CA CYS A 146 7.19 1.26 -15.40
C CYS A 146 7.79 1.73 -14.08
N ASP A 147 7.03 2.49 -13.29
CA ASP A 147 7.46 2.97 -11.98
C ASP A 147 7.75 1.82 -11.01
N PHE A 148 6.88 0.81 -10.98
CA PHE A 148 7.09 -0.39 -10.17
C PHE A 148 8.39 -1.12 -10.54
N MET A 149 8.65 -1.32 -11.84
CA MET A 149 9.87 -1.97 -12.31
C MET A 149 11.12 -1.19 -11.92
N ILE A 150 11.09 0.14 -12.05
CA ILE A 150 12.20 1.02 -11.66
C ILE A 150 12.40 0.96 -10.14
N THR A 151 11.33 1.11 -9.36
CA THR A 151 11.36 1.09 -7.89
C THR A 151 11.93 -0.24 -7.37
N VAL A 152 11.46 -1.38 -7.89
CA VAL A 152 11.96 -2.71 -7.50
C VAL A 152 13.42 -2.87 -7.89
N SER A 153 13.81 -2.45 -9.09
CA SER A 153 15.20 -2.54 -9.55
C SER A 153 16.15 -1.72 -8.68
N THR A 154 15.72 -0.51 -8.28
CA THR A 154 16.49 0.37 -7.39
C THR A 154 16.59 -0.23 -5.98
N LEU A 155 15.51 -0.79 -5.46
CA LEU A 155 15.48 -1.42 -4.15
C LEU A 155 16.43 -2.65 -4.10
N ILE A 156 16.41 -3.49 -5.14
CA ILE A 156 17.34 -4.63 -5.27
C ILE A 156 18.80 -4.14 -5.31
N ARG A 157 19.07 -3.06 -6.05
CA ARG A 157 20.41 -2.46 -6.11
C ARG A 157 20.84 -1.89 -4.77
N TYR A 158 19.97 -1.16 -4.09
CA TYR A 158 20.22 -0.64 -2.74
C TYR A 158 20.57 -1.77 -1.75
N ALA A 159 19.78 -2.83 -1.72
CA ALA A 159 20.06 -4.01 -0.90
C ALA A 159 21.40 -4.68 -1.29
N GLY A 160 21.71 -4.72 -2.58
CA GLY A 160 22.99 -5.24 -3.08
C GLY A 160 24.19 -4.41 -2.64
N ARG A 161 24.11 -3.06 -2.69
CA ARG A 161 25.15 -2.15 -2.20
C ARG A 161 25.40 -2.33 -0.70
N ASN A 162 24.34 -2.39 0.10
CA ASN A 162 24.47 -2.61 1.53
C ASN A 162 25.09 -3.97 1.89
N ALA A 163 25.00 -4.95 0.97
CA ALA A 163 25.66 -6.25 1.06
C ALA A 163 27.07 -6.27 0.41
N GLY A 164 27.63 -5.11 0.02
CA GLY A 164 28.93 -4.99 -0.61
C GLY A 164 29.01 -5.52 -2.06
N ARG A 165 27.87 -5.71 -2.75
CA ARG A 165 27.81 -6.25 -4.11
C ARG A 165 27.90 -5.12 -5.14
N ALA A 166 28.97 -5.13 -5.95
CA ALA A 166 29.11 -4.21 -7.08
C ALA A 166 28.06 -4.46 -8.18
N ALA A 167 27.73 -3.42 -8.95
CA ALA A 167 26.85 -3.56 -10.11
C ALA A 167 27.57 -4.31 -11.24
N LEU A 168 27.04 -5.46 -11.63
CA LEU A 168 27.57 -6.29 -12.70
C LEU A 168 27.07 -5.88 -14.09
N THR A 169 26.02 -5.07 -14.17
CA THR A 169 25.38 -4.64 -15.42
C THR A 169 25.41 -3.13 -15.58
N HIS A 170 25.43 -2.66 -16.83
CA HIS A 170 25.35 -1.24 -17.18
C HIS A 170 24.11 -0.55 -16.60
N ALA A 171 22.95 -1.23 -16.64
CA ALA A 171 21.72 -0.77 -16.04
C ALA A 171 21.85 -0.63 -14.51
N GLY A 172 22.50 -1.58 -13.84
CA GLY A 172 22.77 -1.50 -12.41
C GLY A 172 23.67 -0.31 -12.04
N GLN A 173 24.71 -0.05 -12.83
CA GLN A 173 25.60 1.10 -12.63
C GLN A 173 24.86 2.44 -12.86
N LEU A 174 23.95 2.49 -13.84
CA LEU A 174 23.14 3.67 -14.09
C LEU A 174 22.18 3.95 -12.91
N ILE A 175 21.53 2.91 -12.38
CA ILE A 175 20.67 3.02 -11.21
C ILE A 175 21.47 3.51 -10.00
N ASP A 176 22.67 2.97 -9.76
CA ASP A 176 23.53 3.41 -8.66
C ASP A 176 23.91 4.89 -8.75
N ARG A 177 24.08 5.42 -9.98
CA ARG A 177 24.38 6.85 -10.21
C ARG A 177 23.18 7.76 -10.06
N LEU A 178 22.00 7.32 -10.50
CA LEU A 178 20.80 8.16 -10.56
C LEU A 178 19.99 8.14 -9.25
N CYS A 179 20.10 7.06 -8.48
CA CYS A 179 19.27 6.80 -7.30
C CYS A 179 20.13 6.50 -6.06
N ASP A 180 21.30 7.10 -5.94
CA ASP A 180 22.22 6.84 -4.83
C ASP A 180 21.59 7.20 -3.47
N ASP A 181 20.83 8.29 -3.43
CA ASP A 181 20.18 8.84 -2.24
C ASP A 181 18.66 8.57 -2.20
N ALA A 182 18.15 7.63 -3.02
CA ALA A 182 16.70 7.43 -3.16
C ALA A 182 16.03 6.69 -1.98
N PHE A 183 16.83 6.12 -1.04
CA PHE A 183 16.35 5.38 0.14
C PHE A 183 17.20 5.65 1.39
#